data_fba6159dacd18d666d76e556c725e867
#
_entry.id   fba6159dacd18d666d76e556c725e867
#
_cell.length_a   1.000
_cell.length_b   1.000
_cell.length_c   1.000
_cell.angle_alpha   90.00
_cell.angle_beta   90.00
_cell.angle_gamma   90.00
#
_symmetry.space_group_name_H-M   'P 1'
#
loop_
_entity.id
_entity.type
_entity.pdbx_description
1 polymer ?
#
loop_
_entity_poly.entity_id
_entity_poly.type
_entity_poly.pdbx_seq_one_letter_code
_entity_poly.pdbx_strand_id
1 'polypeptide(L)'
;MEPFGKFEDSRANDELGQAIGFLRSRCPGFQPKVGIILGSGLGDLAESIQSVASISYSEIPGFPVAHVSGHAGRLIMGRLAGTEVVALQGRCHFYEGWQGAQAALPVRTLLGLGIQLLILSNASGGVNPRFYSGQIVLIDSHIDGMFRPGLSSRTIGSAMNVVGRHRISYDRQWIQRAQSTALKLGFSLPTGTYWATLGPNYETRAEYRMFRNLGADMVGMSTVPEANIAFAHQVDVLAFSIVTNVANSDIASVTDHADVLNWSARAKSQLLPLVQELLSEYLQSDL
;
A
#
# COMPACT_ATOMS: atom_id res chain seq x y z
N MET A 1 -23.69 -29.81 -12.69
CA MET A 1 -23.54 -28.41 -12.37
C MET A 1 -22.04 -28.16 -12.33
N GLU A 2 -21.46 -27.76 -13.47
CA GLU A 2 -20.02 -27.55 -13.57
C GLU A 2 -19.62 -26.35 -12.70
N PRO A 3 -18.46 -26.44 -11.98
CA PRO A 3 -17.99 -25.33 -11.18
C PRO A 3 -17.59 -24.20 -12.14
N PHE A 4 -18.04 -22.99 -11.83
CA PHE A 4 -17.77 -21.75 -12.57
C PHE A 4 -16.33 -21.69 -13.02
N GLY A 5 -16.16 -21.85 -14.35
CA GLY A 5 -14.90 -22.17 -14.98
C GLY A 5 -13.91 -21.01 -14.98
N LYS A 6 -12.71 -21.42 -15.02
CA LYS A 6 -11.49 -20.78 -15.50
C LYS A 6 -11.72 -19.77 -16.64
N PHE A 7 -12.08 -18.54 -16.26
CA PHE A 7 -11.88 -17.37 -17.10
C PHE A 7 -10.80 -16.49 -16.45
N GLU A 8 -9.62 -17.08 -16.27
CA GLU A 8 -8.41 -16.30 -16.09
C GLU A 8 -8.17 -15.57 -17.42
N ASP A 9 -7.99 -14.25 -17.34
CA ASP A 9 -7.51 -13.48 -18.49
C ASP A 9 -6.09 -14.01 -18.78
N SER A 10 -5.98 -14.85 -19.81
CA SER A 10 -4.73 -15.54 -20.16
C SER A 10 -3.61 -14.53 -20.38
N ARG A 11 -3.92 -13.37 -21.00
CA ARG A 11 -2.97 -12.30 -21.24
C ARG A 11 -2.45 -11.67 -19.95
N ALA A 12 -3.31 -11.39 -18.98
CA ALA A 12 -2.91 -10.83 -17.70
C ALA A 12 -2.04 -11.80 -16.86
N ASN A 13 -2.23 -13.10 -17.05
CA ASN A 13 -1.39 -14.13 -16.44
C ASN A 13 -0.06 -14.31 -17.16
N ASP A 14 -0.04 -14.17 -18.47
CA ASP A 14 1.19 -14.18 -19.28
C ASP A 14 2.07 -12.98 -18.92
N GLU A 15 1.50 -11.77 -18.80
CA GLU A 15 2.20 -10.56 -18.36
C GLU A 15 2.76 -10.72 -16.94
N LEU A 16 1.99 -11.28 -16.02
CA LEU A 16 2.44 -11.58 -14.67
C LEU A 16 3.62 -12.57 -14.67
N GLY A 17 3.52 -13.65 -15.43
CA GLY A 17 4.58 -14.64 -15.57
C GLY A 17 5.87 -14.04 -16.14
N GLN A 18 5.75 -13.17 -17.14
CA GLN A 18 6.88 -12.45 -17.74
C GLN A 18 7.53 -11.49 -16.74
N ALA A 19 6.76 -10.70 -15.99
CA ALA A 19 7.28 -9.80 -14.96
C ALA A 19 8.05 -10.56 -13.87
N ILE A 20 7.47 -11.63 -13.34
CA ILE A 20 8.12 -12.46 -12.29
C ILE A 20 9.39 -13.12 -12.84
N GLY A 21 9.33 -13.71 -14.04
CA GLY A 21 10.48 -14.34 -14.71
C GLY A 21 11.62 -13.35 -14.93
N PHE A 22 11.30 -12.15 -15.40
CA PHE A 22 12.25 -11.08 -15.59
C PHE A 22 12.94 -10.68 -14.26
N LEU A 23 12.17 -10.46 -13.19
CA LEU A 23 12.74 -10.09 -11.89
C LEU A 23 13.62 -11.20 -11.29
N ARG A 24 13.19 -12.45 -11.37
CA ARG A 24 13.99 -13.61 -10.94
C ARG A 24 15.30 -13.75 -11.72
N SER A 25 15.30 -13.39 -13.00
CA SER A 25 16.53 -13.41 -13.81
C SER A 25 17.52 -12.31 -13.42
N ARG A 26 17.02 -11.17 -12.92
CA ARG A 26 17.86 -10.05 -12.44
C ARG A 26 18.52 -10.33 -11.09
N CYS A 27 17.86 -11.12 -10.24
CA CYS A 27 18.35 -11.49 -8.91
C CYS A 27 18.16 -13.00 -8.67
N PRO A 28 18.97 -13.87 -9.27
CA PRO A 28 18.87 -15.32 -9.08
C PRO A 28 19.01 -15.70 -7.60
N GLY A 29 18.10 -16.53 -7.10
CA GLY A 29 18.12 -17.02 -5.72
C GLY A 29 17.59 -16.03 -4.67
N PHE A 30 17.21 -14.81 -5.04
CA PHE A 30 16.60 -13.85 -4.12
C PHE A 30 15.15 -14.24 -3.81
N GLN A 31 14.81 -14.35 -2.53
CA GLN A 31 13.51 -14.80 -2.05
C GLN A 31 12.93 -13.81 -1.02
N PRO A 32 12.34 -12.69 -1.49
CA PRO A 32 11.84 -11.68 -0.58
C PRO A 32 10.67 -12.23 0.25
N LYS A 33 10.72 -12.00 1.55
CA LYS A 33 9.64 -12.35 2.49
C LYS A 33 8.65 -11.21 2.67
N VAL A 34 9.11 -9.98 2.44
CA VAL A 34 8.32 -8.77 2.67
C VAL A 34 8.28 -7.92 1.41
N GLY A 35 7.06 -7.55 1.01
CA GLY A 35 6.79 -6.52 0.01
C GLY A 35 6.54 -5.17 0.67
N ILE A 36 7.04 -4.09 0.09
CA ILE A 36 6.82 -2.74 0.59
C ILE A 36 6.33 -1.86 -0.55
N ILE A 37 5.22 -1.13 -0.36
CA ILE A 37 4.77 -0.13 -1.34
C ILE A 37 4.86 1.25 -0.69
N LEU A 38 5.78 2.06 -1.23
CA LEU A 38 6.06 3.41 -0.75
C LEU A 38 5.20 4.43 -1.50
N GLY A 39 4.33 5.11 -0.75
CA GLY A 39 3.46 6.16 -1.25
C GLY A 39 4.13 7.54 -1.35
N SER A 40 3.33 8.55 -1.66
CA SER A 40 3.76 9.94 -1.87
C SER A 40 4.58 10.47 -0.69
N GLY A 41 5.74 11.04 -0.98
CA GLY A 41 6.67 11.60 0.00
C GLY A 41 7.42 10.58 0.87
N LEU A 42 7.21 9.27 0.67
CA LEU A 42 7.88 8.20 1.42
C LEU A 42 8.91 7.44 0.57
N GLY A 43 9.06 7.82 -0.71
CA GLY A 43 9.98 7.17 -1.64
C GLY A 43 11.43 7.06 -1.13
N ASP A 44 11.90 8.05 -0.36
CA ASP A 44 13.24 8.05 0.21
C ASP A 44 13.50 6.95 1.25
N LEU A 45 12.46 6.30 1.80
CA LEU A 45 12.65 5.11 2.64
C LEU A 45 13.38 4.00 1.88
N ALA A 46 13.22 3.97 0.56
CA ALA A 46 13.90 3.03 -0.32
C ALA A 46 15.44 3.16 -0.28
N GLU A 47 15.98 4.35 0.03
CA GLU A 47 17.41 4.59 0.16
C GLU A 47 18.06 3.83 1.34
N SER A 48 17.23 3.45 2.31
CA SER A 48 17.67 2.64 3.46
C SER A 48 17.76 1.15 3.15
N ILE A 49 17.26 0.71 1.99
CA ILE A 49 17.38 -0.67 1.52
C ILE A 49 18.79 -0.87 0.96
N GLN A 50 19.52 -1.84 1.49
CA GLN A 50 20.77 -2.32 0.90
C GLN A 50 20.45 -3.01 -0.42
N SER A 51 20.42 -2.21 -1.49
CA SER A 51 19.91 -2.64 -2.81
C SER A 51 20.83 -3.67 -3.46
N VAL A 52 20.26 -4.80 -3.89
CA VAL A 52 20.89 -5.79 -4.78
C VAL A 52 20.58 -5.43 -6.23
N ALA A 53 19.34 -5.00 -6.49
CA ALA A 53 18.91 -4.49 -7.79
C ALA A 53 17.89 -3.37 -7.65
N SER A 54 17.98 -2.38 -8.54
CA SER A 54 17.03 -1.29 -8.71
C SER A 54 16.62 -1.24 -10.17
N ILE A 55 15.34 -1.48 -10.46
CA ILE A 55 14.81 -1.73 -11.80
C ILE A 55 13.70 -0.72 -12.07
N SER A 56 13.77 0.03 -13.17
CA SER A 56 12.69 0.92 -13.59
C SER A 56 11.42 0.13 -13.92
N TYR A 57 10.24 0.67 -13.58
CA TYR A 57 8.97 0.05 -13.99
C TYR A 57 8.87 -0.11 -15.50
N SER A 58 9.46 0.81 -16.27
CA SER A 58 9.50 0.74 -17.74
C SER A 58 10.30 -0.44 -18.30
N GLU A 59 11.20 -1.03 -17.50
CA GLU A 59 11.96 -2.22 -17.89
C GLU A 59 11.22 -3.52 -17.57
N ILE A 60 10.23 -3.49 -16.66
CA ILE A 60 9.52 -4.69 -16.22
C ILE A 60 8.35 -4.95 -17.19
N PRO A 61 8.27 -6.13 -17.81
CA PRO A 61 7.20 -6.44 -18.74
C PRO A 61 5.80 -6.19 -18.16
N GLY A 62 4.98 -5.42 -18.87
CA GLY A 62 3.59 -5.13 -18.52
C GLY A 62 3.38 -4.15 -17.37
N PHE A 63 4.45 -3.71 -16.68
CA PHE A 63 4.30 -2.78 -15.55
C PHE A 63 3.77 -1.42 -15.99
N PRO A 64 2.80 -0.86 -15.26
CA PRO A 64 2.35 0.50 -15.48
C PRO A 64 3.43 1.49 -15.03
N VAL A 65 3.62 2.55 -15.80
CA VAL A 65 4.56 3.62 -15.46
C VAL A 65 3.85 4.65 -14.58
N ALA A 66 4.40 4.95 -13.41
CA ALA A 66 3.87 5.98 -12.53
C ALA A 66 4.20 7.38 -13.08
N HIS A 67 3.19 8.25 -13.16
CA HIS A 67 3.35 9.62 -13.65
C HIS A 67 3.21 10.68 -12.55
N VAL A 68 2.82 10.28 -11.34
CA VAL A 68 2.62 11.19 -10.22
C VAL A 68 3.96 11.68 -9.67
N SER A 69 4.08 13.00 -9.49
CA SER A 69 5.26 13.63 -8.86
C SER A 69 5.52 13.02 -7.48
N GLY A 70 6.79 12.70 -7.19
CA GLY A 70 7.18 12.01 -5.95
C GLY A 70 7.16 10.48 -6.03
N HIS A 71 6.74 9.89 -7.16
CA HIS A 71 6.83 8.47 -7.42
C HIS A 71 7.98 8.20 -8.39
N ALA A 72 9.05 7.55 -7.89
CA ALA A 72 10.26 7.29 -8.70
C ALA A 72 10.05 6.21 -9.77
N GLY A 73 8.99 5.41 -9.67
CA GLY A 73 8.67 4.36 -10.63
C GLY A 73 9.74 3.27 -10.73
N ARG A 74 10.29 2.82 -9.60
CA ARG A 74 11.31 1.78 -9.51
C ARG A 74 10.91 0.66 -8.57
N LEU A 75 11.28 -0.56 -8.93
CA LEU A 75 11.26 -1.73 -8.04
C LEU A 75 12.67 -1.97 -7.51
N ILE A 76 12.80 -2.11 -6.19
CA ILE A 76 14.07 -2.33 -5.51
C ILE A 76 14.01 -3.69 -4.81
N MET A 77 14.98 -4.54 -5.11
CA MET A 77 15.22 -5.80 -4.40
C MET A 77 16.47 -5.63 -3.53
N GLY A 78 16.40 -6.00 -2.26
CA GLY A 78 17.51 -5.79 -1.35
C GLY A 78 17.20 -6.23 0.08
N ARG A 79 17.99 -5.73 1.03
CA ARG A 79 17.81 -6.03 2.46
C ARG A 79 17.55 -4.76 3.26
N LEU A 80 16.55 -4.86 4.14
CA LEU A 80 16.24 -3.83 5.13
C LEU A 80 16.24 -4.48 6.51
N ALA A 81 17.08 -3.98 7.41
CA ALA A 81 17.27 -4.58 8.75
C ALA A 81 17.56 -6.11 8.70
N GLY A 82 18.33 -6.56 7.70
CA GLY A 82 18.67 -7.98 7.48
C GLY A 82 17.64 -8.79 6.71
N THR A 83 16.38 -8.37 6.64
CA THR A 83 15.30 -9.06 5.92
C THR A 83 15.36 -8.80 4.42
N GLU A 84 15.21 -9.85 3.59
CA GLU A 84 15.07 -9.69 2.15
C GLU A 84 13.70 -9.07 1.81
N VAL A 85 13.73 -7.90 1.19
CA VAL A 85 12.55 -7.13 0.83
C VAL A 85 12.51 -6.83 -0.66
N VAL A 86 11.31 -6.72 -1.20
CA VAL A 86 11.05 -6.13 -2.51
C VAL A 86 10.17 -4.90 -2.33
N ALA A 87 10.66 -3.74 -2.78
CA ALA A 87 9.98 -2.48 -2.58
C ALA A 87 9.57 -1.83 -3.91
N LEU A 88 8.36 -1.32 -3.97
CA LEU A 88 7.89 -0.44 -5.02
C LEU A 88 8.08 1.01 -4.57
N GLN A 89 8.99 1.74 -5.19
CA GLN A 89 9.22 3.16 -4.95
C GLN A 89 8.25 4.00 -5.79
N GLY A 90 7.05 4.15 -5.27
CA GLY A 90 5.91 4.76 -5.92
C GLY A 90 4.86 3.72 -6.36
N ARG A 91 3.68 4.22 -6.68
CA ARG A 91 2.53 3.43 -7.16
C ARG A 91 1.83 4.13 -8.31
N CYS A 92 1.02 3.37 -9.04
CA CYS A 92 0.11 3.91 -10.04
C CYS A 92 -1.27 4.11 -9.42
N HIS A 93 -1.94 5.18 -9.79
CA HIS A 93 -3.29 5.48 -9.35
C HIS A 93 -4.29 5.27 -10.48
N PHE A 94 -5.54 4.95 -10.12
CA PHE A 94 -6.58 4.73 -11.13
C PHE A 94 -6.92 5.98 -11.94
N TYR A 95 -6.78 7.18 -11.35
CA TYR A 95 -7.00 8.43 -12.09
C TYR A 95 -5.94 8.70 -13.18
N GLU A 96 -4.84 7.95 -13.21
CA GLU A 96 -3.85 8.00 -14.29
C GLU A 96 -4.30 7.21 -15.55
N GLY A 97 -5.50 6.60 -15.50
CA GLY A 97 -6.07 5.84 -16.61
C GLY A 97 -5.78 4.34 -16.58
N TRP A 98 -5.02 3.85 -15.60
CA TRP A 98 -4.75 2.42 -15.43
C TRP A 98 -6.00 1.67 -14.97
N GLN A 99 -6.26 0.52 -15.57
CA GLN A 99 -7.46 -0.26 -15.30
C GLN A 99 -7.15 -1.69 -14.89
N GLY A 100 -8.02 -2.23 -14.02
CA GLY A 100 -8.15 -3.65 -13.74
C GLY A 100 -6.83 -4.38 -13.55
N ALA A 101 -6.51 -5.26 -14.48
CA ALA A 101 -5.33 -6.13 -14.42
C ALA A 101 -4.01 -5.37 -14.43
N GLN A 102 -3.92 -4.25 -15.17
CA GLN A 102 -2.69 -3.44 -15.22
C GLN A 102 -2.38 -2.79 -13.88
N ALA A 103 -3.39 -2.17 -13.23
CA ALA A 103 -3.21 -1.57 -11.92
C ALA A 103 -2.90 -2.61 -10.82
N ALA A 104 -3.36 -3.84 -10.99
CA ALA A 104 -3.12 -4.96 -10.08
C ALA A 104 -1.74 -5.63 -10.29
N LEU A 105 -1.14 -5.49 -11.48
CA LEU A 105 0.07 -6.22 -11.86
C LEU A 105 1.24 -5.99 -10.88
N PRO A 106 1.56 -4.77 -10.42
CA PRO A 106 2.65 -4.55 -9.49
C PRO A 106 2.48 -5.36 -8.19
N VAL A 107 1.31 -5.32 -7.57
CA VAL A 107 1.04 -6.08 -6.33
C VAL A 107 1.07 -7.58 -6.60
N ARG A 108 0.41 -8.05 -7.66
CA ARG A 108 0.43 -9.48 -8.04
C ARG A 108 1.84 -9.99 -8.30
N THR A 109 2.71 -9.13 -8.84
CA THR A 109 4.13 -9.47 -9.04
C THR A 109 4.85 -9.67 -7.71
N LEU A 110 4.65 -8.78 -6.72
CA LEU A 110 5.21 -8.96 -5.38
C LEU A 110 4.75 -10.28 -4.75
N LEU A 111 3.44 -10.58 -4.85
CA LEU A 111 2.86 -11.84 -4.35
C LEU A 111 3.48 -13.06 -5.05
N GLY A 112 3.65 -12.98 -6.37
CA GLY A 112 4.27 -14.05 -7.17
C GLY A 112 5.78 -14.25 -6.91
N LEU A 113 6.45 -13.27 -6.33
CA LEU A 113 7.82 -13.42 -5.82
C LEU A 113 7.87 -14.17 -4.49
N GLY A 114 6.73 -14.35 -3.81
CA GLY A 114 6.61 -15.19 -2.60
C GLY A 114 6.61 -14.42 -1.29
N ILE A 115 6.25 -13.13 -1.29
CA ILE A 115 6.14 -12.35 -0.05
C ILE A 115 5.04 -12.93 0.86
N GLN A 116 5.25 -12.81 2.16
CA GLN A 116 4.32 -13.26 3.21
C GLN A 116 3.69 -12.07 3.95
N LEU A 117 4.35 -10.91 3.91
CA LEU A 117 3.87 -9.65 4.47
C LEU A 117 3.93 -8.56 3.41
N LEU A 118 2.87 -7.79 3.27
CA LEU A 118 2.82 -6.57 2.47
C LEU A 118 2.69 -5.35 3.38
N ILE A 119 3.72 -4.51 3.40
CA ILE A 119 3.72 -3.22 4.08
C ILE A 119 3.31 -2.15 3.08
N LEU A 120 2.23 -1.44 3.38
CA LEU A 120 1.72 -0.34 2.58
C LEU A 120 1.93 0.99 3.30
N SER A 121 2.27 2.03 2.56
CA SER A 121 2.27 3.38 3.08
C SER A 121 1.60 4.35 2.11
N ASN A 122 0.91 5.36 2.65
CA ASN A 122 0.27 6.41 1.88
C ASN A 122 0.27 7.74 2.62
N ALA A 123 -0.04 8.80 1.89
CA ALA A 123 -0.45 10.09 2.43
C ALA A 123 -1.98 10.19 2.35
N SER A 124 -2.61 10.82 3.33
CA SER A 124 -4.06 10.96 3.42
C SER A 124 -4.50 12.29 4.01
N GLY A 125 -5.73 12.70 3.69
CA GLY A 125 -6.45 13.74 4.39
C GLY A 125 -7.07 13.19 5.69
N GLY A 126 -6.86 13.87 6.80
CA GLY A 126 -7.50 13.54 8.08
C GLY A 126 -8.97 13.98 8.09
N VAL A 127 -9.85 13.02 8.32
CA VAL A 127 -11.29 13.22 8.48
C VAL A 127 -11.66 13.30 9.97
N ASN A 128 -10.92 12.54 10.80
CA ASN A 128 -11.07 12.59 12.25
C ASN A 128 -10.42 13.88 12.82
N PRO A 129 -11.18 14.74 13.53
CA PRO A 129 -10.66 16.00 14.06
C PRO A 129 -9.64 15.82 15.19
N ARG A 130 -9.45 14.61 15.71
CA ARG A 130 -8.43 14.30 16.71
C ARG A 130 -7.06 14.03 16.13
N PHE A 131 -6.99 13.85 14.80
CA PHE A 131 -5.73 13.66 14.11
C PHE A 131 -5.07 15.02 13.82
N TYR A 132 -3.77 15.02 13.56
CA TYR A 132 -3.00 16.20 13.22
C TYR A 132 -2.04 15.94 12.05
N SER A 133 -1.65 16.96 11.35
CA SER A 133 -0.73 16.86 10.21
C SER A 133 0.64 16.34 10.64
N GLY A 134 1.14 15.35 9.95
CA GLY A 134 2.36 14.61 10.26
C GLY A 134 2.14 13.36 11.12
N GLN A 135 0.91 13.12 11.59
CA GLN A 135 0.62 11.92 12.37
C GLN A 135 0.64 10.67 11.51
N ILE A 136 1.29 9.62 12.00
CA ILE A 136 1.22 8.28 11.43
C ILE A 136 0.05 7.54 12.08
N VAL A 137 -0.80 6.94 11.26
CA VAL A 137 -1.98 6.17 11.67
C VAL A 137 -1.91 4.79 11.02
N LEU A 138 -2.19 3.73 11.76
CA LEU A 138 -2.39 2.39 11.20
C LEU A 138 -3.78 2.28 10.60
N ILE A 139 -3.87 1.74 9.41
CA ILE A 139 -5.16 1.41 8.81
C ILE A 139 -5.58 0.04 9.38
N ASP A 140 -6.68 0.00 10.12
CA ASP A 140 -7.27 -1.24 10.65
C ASP A 140 -8.55 -1.66 9.94
N SER A 141 -9.15 -0.74 9.19
CA SER A 141 -10.33 -0.97 8.38
C SER A 141 -10.37 0.00 7.19
N HIS A 142 -11.19 -0.29 6.18
CA HIS A 142 -11.39 0.63 5.08
C HIS A 142 -12.83 0.64 4.55
N ILE A 143 -13.17 1.72 3.87
CA ILE A 143 -14.36 1.87 3.05
C ILE A 143 -13.92 2.09 1.61
N ASP A 144 -14.26 1.18 0.71
CA ASP A 144 -13.95 1.32 -0.73
C ASP A 144 -15.01 2.20 -1.40
N GLY A 145 -14.73 3.50 -1.47
CA GLY A 145 -15.55 4.50 -2.16
C GLY A 145 -15.11 4.76 -3.61
N MET A 146 -14.22 3.94 -4.16
CA MET A 146 -13.73 4.15 -5.53
C MET A 146 -14.76 3.76 -6.60
N PHE A 147 -15.78 2.96 -6.28
CA PHE A 147 -16.88 2.55 -7.17
C PHE A 147 -16.46 2.17 -8.60
N ARG A 148 -15.37 1.40 -8.74
CA ARG A 148 -14.79 1.09 -10.05
C ARG A 148 -15.35 -0.19 -10.65
N PRO A 149 -15.74 -0.18 -11.92
CA PRO A 149 -15.76 -1.41 -12.69
C PRO A 149 -14.31 -1.84 -12.96
N GLY A 150 -13.92 -3.06 -12.60
CA GLY A 150 -12.65 -3.59 -13.09
C GLY A 150 -11.73 -4.26 -12.09
N LEU A 151 -11.85 -4.04 -10.78
CA LEU A 151 -11.38 -5.02 -9.80
C LEU A 151 -12.47 -6.07 -9.59
N SER A 152 -12.73 -6.84 -10.63
CA SER A 152 -13.62 -8.00 -10.55
C SER A 152 -12.90 -9.16 -9.84
N SER A 153 -13.65 -10.17 -9.42
CA SER A 153 -13.08 -11.44 -8.96
C SER A 153 -12.05 -12.03 -9.92
N ARG A 154 -12.15 -11.71 -11.22
CA ARG A 154 -11.19 -12.09 -12.26
C ARG A 154 -9.84 -11.39 -12.10
N THR A 155 -9.83 -10.13 -11.66
CA THR A 155 -8.61 -9.32 -11.49
C THR A 155 -7.90 -9.63 -10.18
N ILE A 156 -8.66 -9.97 -9.13
CA ILE A 156 -8.14 -10.28 -7.80
C ILE A 156 -7.65 -11.73 -7.73
N GLY A 157 -8.07 -12.58 -8.67
CA GLY A 157 -7.79 -14.02 -8.70
C GLY A 157 -8.93 -14.86 -8.12
N SER A 158 -8.90 -16.17 -8.39
CA SER A 158 -9.93 -17.14 -7.98
C SER A 158 -10.05 -17.36 -6.46
N ALA A 159 -9.22 -16.68 -5.67
CA ALA A 159 -9.22 -16.75 -4.20
C ALA A 159 -10.44 -16.05 -3.55
N MET A 160 -11.33 -15.42 -4.31
CA MET A 160 -12.53 -14.75 -3.79
C MET A 160 -13.65 -15.67 -3.26
N ASN A 161 -13.37 -16.92 -2.93
CA ASN A 161 -14.29 -17.72 -2.10
C ASN A 161 -14.29 -17.28 -0.62
N VAL A 162 -13.70 -16.13 -0.33
CA VAL A 162 -13.57 -15.60 1.04
C VAL A 162 -14.67 -14.57 1.31
N VAL A 163 -15.93 -14.97 1.19
CA VAL A 163 -17.04 -14.24 1.79
C VAL A 163 -17.25 -14.73 3.22
N GLY A 164 -16.26 -14.50 4.08
CA GLY A 164 -16.42 -14.70 5.52
C GLY A 164 -16.64 -13.34 6.18
N ARG A 165 -17.76 -13.18 6.86
CA ARG A 165 -18.20 -11.95 7.54
C ARG A 165 -17.23 -11.39 8.61
N HIS A 166 -16.05 -11.98 8.80
CA HIS A 166 -15.12 -11.65 9.90
C HIS A 166 -13.65 -11.51 9.47
N ARG A 167 -13.33 -11.47 8.19
CA ARG A 167 -11.95 -11.24 7.76
C ARG A 167 -11.73 -9.76 7.48
N ILE A 168 -10.73 -9.21 8.14
CA ILE A 168 -10.26 -7.84 8.01
C ILE A 168 -9.04 -7.90 7.09
N SER A 169 -8.96 -7.00 6.11
CA SER A 169 -7.83 -6.95 5.15
C SER A 169 -6.49 -6.63 5.80
N TYR A 170 -6.49 -6.12 7.02
CA TYR A 170 -5.29 -5.72 7.76
C TYR A 170 -5.05 -6.67 8.93
N ASP A 171 -3.83 -7.16 9.08
CA ASP A 171 -3.52 -8.16 10.09
C ASP A 171 -3.42 -7.56 11.49
N ARG A 172 -4.21 -8.10 12.43
CA ARG A 172 -4.28 -7.60 13.81
C ARG A 172 -2.99 -7.81 14.60
N GLN A 173 -2.28 -8.90 14.35
CA GLN A 173 -1.06 -9.19 15.08
C GLN A 173 0.04 -8.20 14.66
N TRP A 174 0.13 -7.91 13.36
CA TRP A 174 1.04 -6.89 12.85
C TRP A 174 0.70 -5.48 13.34
N ILE A 175 -0.60 -5.14 13.43
CA ILE A 175 -1.05 -3.87 14.03
C ILE A 175 -0.59 -3.77 15.50
N GLN A 176 -0.81 -4.82 16.32
CA GLN A 176 -0.40 -4.83 17.72
C GLN A 176 1.12 -4.78 17.88
N ARG A 177 1.87 -5.51 17.07
CA ARG A 177 3.34 -5.43 17.05
C ARG A 177 3.80 -4.02 16.70
N ALA A 178 3.24 -3.40 15.67
CA ALA A 178 3.59 -2.03 15.27
C ALA A 178 3.30 -1.01 16.39
N GLN A 179 2.17 -1.12 17.07
CA GLN A 179 1.83 -0.25 18.21
C GLN A 179 2.81 -0.44 19.39
N SER A 180 3.14 -1.69 19.72
CA SER A 180 4.08 -1.99 20.80
C SER A 180 5.48 -1.47 20.49
N THR A 181 5.93 -1.63 19.24
CA THR A 181 7.23 -1.14 18.77
C THR A 181 7.28 0.38 18.73
N ALA A 182 6.20 1.05 18.29
CA ALA A 182 6.11 2.50 18.31
C ALA A 182 6.22 3.06 19.75
N LEU A 183 5.57 2.41 20.72
CA LEU A 183 5.68 2.79 22.14
C LEU A 183 7.11 2.64 22.65
N LYS A 184 7.84 1.59 22.29
CA LYS A 184 9.27 1.43 22.62
C LYS A 184 10.13 2.55 22.00
N LEU A 185 9.74 3.03 20.82
CA LEU A 185 10.39 4.15 20.12
C LEU A 185 9.93 5.53 20.60
N GLY A 186 9.04 5.61 21.57
CA GLY A 186 8.64 6.85 22.24
C GLY A 186 7.49 7.61 21.58
N PHE A 187 6.69 6.97 20.72
CA PHE A 187 5.51 7.60 20.13
C PHE A 187 4.28 6.68 20.11
N SER A 188 3.10 7.28 20.03
CA SER A 188 1.84 6.55 19.93
C SER A 188 1.46 6.36 18.46
N LEU A 189 0.89 5.18 18.15
CA LEU A 189 0.47 4.82 16.79
C LEU A 189 -1.02 4.43 16.85
N PRO A 190 -1.94 5.39 16.62
CA PRO A 190 -3.37 5.13 16.60
C PRO A 190 -3.77 4.31 15.38
N THR A 191 -4.95 3.70 15.45
CA THR A 191 -5.61 3.07 14.31
C THR A 191 -6.73 3.95 13.77
N GLY A 192 -7.16 3.67 12.53
CA GLY A 192 -8.28 4.36 11.92
C GLY A 192 -8.79 3.71 10.64
N THR A 193 -10.02 4.06 10.30
CA THR A 193 -10.70 3.62 9.08
C THR A 193 -10.33 4.54 7.90
N TYR A 194 -9.80 3.93 6.85
CA TYR A 194 -9.40 4.64 5.62
C TYR A 194 -10.53 4.61 4.57
N TRP A 195 -10.94 5.78 4.09
CA TRP A 195 -11.85 5.89 2.96
C TRP A 195 -11.05 6.05 1.67
N ALA A 196 -11.26 5.15 0.71
CA ALA A 196 -10.62 5.24 -0.59
C ALA A 196 -11.52 5.99 -1.58
N THR A 197 -10.97 7.03 -2.21
CA THR A 197 -11.59 7.76 -3.33
C THR A 197 -10.84 7.52 -4.64
N LEU A 198 -11.50 7.74 -5.76
CA LEU A 198 -10.85 7.59 -7.06
C LEU A 198 -9.83 8.70 -7.33
N GLY A 199 -10.09 9.94 -6.93
CA GLY A 199 -9.34 11.13 -7.34
C GLY A 199 -9.67 11.56 -8.79
N PRO A 200 -8.89 12.46 -9.42
CA PRO A 200 -7.70 13.14 -8.89
C PRO A 200 -8.00 14.36 -8.01
N ASN A 201 -9.27 14.80 -7.94
CA ASN A 201 -9.63 15.96 -7.15
C ASN A 201 -9.61 15.66 -5.67
N TYR A 202 -9.19 16.63 -4.87
CA TYR A 202 -9.39 16.60 -3.43
C TYR A 202 -10.88 16.75 -3.10
N GLU A 203 -11.23 16.29 -1.92
CA GLU A 203 -12.60 16.19 -1.47
C GLU A 203 -13.17 17.56 -1.09
N THR A 204 -14.45 17.75 -1.38
CA THR A 204 -15.22 18.92 -0.95
C THR A 204 -15.54 18.84 0.54
N ARG A 205 -15.90 19.98 1.15
CA ARG A 205 -16.36 20.03 2.54
C ARG A 205 -17.57 19.13 2.80
N ALA A 206 -18.44 18.96 1.81
CA ALA A 206 -19.61 18.08 1.92
C ALA A 206 -19.21 16.62 1.97
N GLU A 207 -18.24 16.21 1.15
CA GLU A 207 -17.67 14.86 1.16
C GLU A 207 -16.97 14.56 2.47
N TYR A 208 -16.15 15.48 3.01
CA TYR A 208 -15.54 15.30 4.33
C TYR A 208 -16.58 15.06 5.44
N ARG A 209 -17.68 15.84 5.45
CA ARG A 209 -18.78 15.61 6.40
C ARG A 209 -19.44 14.25 6.21
N MET A 210 -19.65 13.86 4.96
CA MET A 210 -20.22 12.55 4.63
C MET A 210 -19.30 11.43 5.13
N PHE A 211 -18.00 11.47 4.81
CA PHE A 211 -17.02 10.47 5.23
C PHE A 211 -16.96 10.32 6.75
N ARG A 212 -16.93 11.45 7.47
CA ARG A 212 -16.97 11.46 8.93
C ARG A 212 -18.24 10.79 9.48
N ASN A 213 -19.39 11.11 8.93
CA ASN A 213 -20.66 10.54 9.37
C ASN A 213 -20.75 9.04 9.08
N LEU A 214 -20.05 8.56 8.07
CA LEU A 214 -19.95 7.14 7.72
C LEU A 214 -18.85 6.40 8.44
N GLY A 215 -18.10 7.06 9.34
CA GLY A 215 -17.12 6.44 10.20
C GLY A 215 -15.70 6.38 9.64
N ALA A 216 -15.37 7.16 8.61
CA ALA A 216 -14.00 7.31 8.14
C ALA A 216 -13.18 8.23 9.05
N ASP A 217 -11.90 7.88 9.24
CA ASP A 217 -10.91 8.67 9.97
C ASP A 217 -9.93 9.37 9.02
N MET A 218 -9.71 8.80 7.85
CA MET A 218 -8.78 9.28 6.83
C MET A 218 -9.38 9.06 5.44
N VAL A 219 -8.93 9.86 4.47
CA VAL A 219 -9.30 9.72 3.06
C VAL A 219 -8.08 9.82 2.15
N GLY A 220 -8.06 9.03 1.09
CA GLY A 220 -7.03 9.11 0.05
C GLY A 220 -7.37 8.25 -1.17
N MET A 221 -6.44 8.18 -2.12
CA MET A 221 -6.71 7.70 -3.49
C MET A 221 -5.98 6.40 -3.84
N SER A 222 -5.60 5.58 -2.84
CA SER A 222 -4.75 4.39 -3.04
C SER A 222 -5.06 3.28 -2.01
N THR A 223 -4.13 2.33 -1.85
CA THR A 223 -4.00 1.39 -0.73
C THR A 223 -5.05 0.28 -0.69
N VAL A 224 -6.33 0.60 -0.80
CA VAL A 224 -7.42 -0.40 -0.69
C VAL A 224 -7.33 -1.48 -1.78
N PRO A 225 -7.03 -1.16 -3.04
CA PRO A 225 -6.84 -2.17 -4.08
C PRO A 225 -5.72 -3.14 -3.77
N GLU A 226 -4.58 -2.60 -3.32
CA GLU A 226 -3.40 -3.40 -2.97
C GLU A 226 -3.70 -4.31 -1.78
N ALA A 227 -4.32 -3.77 -0.74
CA ALA A 227 -4.70 -4.53 0.44
C ALA A 227 -5.69 -5.65 0.11
N ASN A 228 -6.69 -5.38 -0.73
CA ASN A 228 -7.68 -6.37 -1.13
C ASN A 228 -7.07 -7.50 -1.97
N ILE A 229 -6.12 -7.19 -2.86
CA ILE A 229 -5.41 -8.19 -3.66
C ILE A 229 -4.55 -9.07 -2.74
N ALA A 230 -3.76 -8.48 -1.85
CA ALA A 230 -2.91 -9.23 -0.91
C ALA A 230 -3.76 -10.14 0.00
N PHE A 231 -4.85 -9.61 0.55
CA PHE A 231 -5.79 -10.36 1.36
C PHE A 231 -6.41 -11.56 0.62
N ALA A 232 -6.81 -11.38 -0.65
CA ALA A 232 -7.34 -12.46 -1.48
C ALA A 232 -6.32 -13.59 -1.71
N HIS A 233 -5.02 -13.29 -1.65
CA HIS A 233 -3.92 -14.24 -1.77
C HIS A 233 -3.35 -14.70 -0.42
N GLN A 234 -4.05 -14.40 0.69
CA GLN A 234 -3.67 -14.83 2.05
C GLN A 234 -2.29 -14.29 2.49
N VAL A 235 -1.90 -13.13 2.01
CA VAL A 235 -0.71 -12.40 2.45
C VAL A 235 -1.12 -11.36 3.50
N ASP A 236 -0.40 -11.33 4.60
CA ASP A 236 -0.63 -10.39 5.69
C ASP A 236 -0.40 -8.94 5.22
N VAL A 237 -1.23 -8.01 5.70
CA VAL A 237 -1.13 -6.60 5.32
C VAL A 237 -0.98 -5.74 6.55
N LEU A 238 0.05 -4.89 6.54
CA LEU A 238 0.25 -3.81 7.49
C LEU A 238 0.27 -2.48 6.73
N ALA A 239 -0.62 -1.56 7.05
CA ALA A 239 -0.74 -0.31 6.31
C ALA A 239 -0.62 0.92 7.21
N PHE A 240 0.27 1.83 6.81
CA PHE A 240 0.52 3.11 7.45
C PHE A 240 -0.04 4.25 6.59
N SER A 241 -0.76 5.16 7.21
CA SER A 241 -1.24 6.37 6.59
C SER A 241 -0.65 7.59 7.29
N ILE A 242 -0.04 8.48 6.54
CA ILE A 242 0.46 9.75 7.05
C ILE A 242 -0.62 10.81 6.80
N VAL A 243 -1.16 11.36 7.88
CA VAL A 243 -2.11 12.46 7.81
C VAL A 243 -1.37 13.73 7.40
N THR A 244 -1.63 14.25 6.21
CA THR A 244 -0.90 15.42 5.68
C THR A 244 -1.63 16.73 5.92
N ASN A 245 -2.94 16.66 6.04
CA ASN A 245 -3.82 17.77 6.39
C ASN A 245 -5.00 17.26 7.18
N VAL A 246 -5.61 18.07 8.02
CA VAL A 246 -6.86 17.73 8.68
C VAL A 246 -7.93 18.67 8.19
N ALA A 247 -8.97 18.10 7.58
CA ALA A 247 -10.09 18.90 7.08
C ALA A 247 -10.84 19.54 8.24
N ASN A 248 -10.85 20.84 8.26
CA ASN A 248 -11.81 21.60 9.05
C ASN A 248 -13.04 21.85 8.17
N SER A 249 -14.18 21.21 8.48
CA SER A 249 -15.43 21.38 7.74
C SER A 249 -15.89 22.85 7.66
N ASP A 250 -15.36 23.71 8.53
CA ASP A 250 -15.82 25.09 8.70
C ASP A 250 -14.86 26.12 8.13
N ILE A 251 -13.61 25.74 7.83
CA ILE A 251 -12.58 26.61 7.27
C ILE A 251 -12.09 26.05 5.94
N ALA A 252 -12.10 26.88 4.89
CA ALA A 252 -11.49 26.50 3.62
C ALA A 252 -9.96 26.47 3.81
N SER A 253 -9.39 25.26 3.89
CA SER A 253 -7.94 25.07 3.78
C SER A 253 -7.61 24.64 2.35
N VAL A 254 -6.67 25.33 1.74
CA VAL A 254 -6.08 24.89 0.47
C VAL A 254 -4.95 23.92 0.84
N THR A 255 -5.12 22.65 0.54
CA THR A 255 -4.04 21.67 0.62
C THR A 255 -3.41 21.54 -0.75
N ASP A 256 -2.12 21.74 -0.87
CA ASP A 256 -1.39 21.48 -2.11
C ASP A 256 -0.55 20.19 -2.01
N HIS A 257 -0.06 19.73 -3.15
CA HIS A 257 0.76 18.52 -3.19
C HIS A 257 2.12 18.70 -2.51
N ALA A 258 2.64 19.92 -2.40
CA ALA A 258 3.88 20.20 -1.71
C ALA A 258 3.74 20.00 -0.19
N ASP A 259 2.60 20.36 0.39
CA ASP A 259 2.29 20.08 1.80
C ASP A 259 2.28 18.58 2.07
N VAL A 260 1.68 17.81 1.16
CA VAL A 260 1.65 16.33 1.25
C VAL A 260 3.07 15.76 1.30
N LEU A 261 3.96 16.20 0.41
CA LEU A 261 5.35 15.74 0.39
C LEU A 261 6.12 16.15 1.65
N ASN A 262 5.94 17.38 2.14
CA ASN A 262 6.60 17.89 3.32
C ASN A 262 6.24 17.11 4.60
N TRP A 263 4.95 16.86 4.83
CA TRP A 263 4.51 16.12 6.01
C TRP A 263 4.91 14.64 5.95
N SER A 264 4.85 14.02 4.77
CA SER A 264 5.32 12.65 4.58
C SER A 264 6.84 12.53 4.85
N ALA A 265 7.64 13.49 4.38
CA ALA A 265 9.07 13.50 4.65
C ALA A 265 9.40 13.62 6.15
N ARG A 266 8.62 14.41 6.90
CA ARG A 266 8.77 14.52 8.37
C ARG A 266 8.43 13.21 9.08
N ALA A 267 7.37 12.53 8.64
CA ALA A 267 6.97 11.24 9.23
C ALA A 267 8.02 10.14 9.02
N LYS A 268 8.92 10.26 8.01
CA LYS A 268 10.01 9.33 7.74
C LYS A 268 10.87 9.05 8.97
N SER A 269 11.16 10.07 9.79
CA SER A 269 12.01 9.93 10.99
C SER A 269 11.45 8.96 12.03
N GLN A 270 10.13 8.76 12.06
CA GLN A 270 9.47 7.79 12.94
C GLN A 270 9.16 6.48 12.20
N LEU A 271 8.73 6.55 10.93
CA LEU A 271 8.30 5.37 10.17
C LEU A 271 9.47 4.44 9.83
N LEU A 272 10.63 4.99 9.46
CA LEU A 272 11.79 4.16 9.09
C LEU A 272 12.29 3.32 10.26
N PRO A 273 12.60 3.87 11.45
CA PRO A 273 13.00 3.06 12.60
C PRO A 273 11.94 2.03 13.01
N LEU A 274 10.65 2.40 12.92
CA LEU A 274 9.55 1.49 13.21
C LEU A 274 9.55 0.28 12.27
N VAL A 275 9.64 0.51 10.96
CA VAL A 275 9.67 -0.57 9.97
C VAL A 275 10.92 -1.43 10.12
N GLN A 276 12.09 -0.82 10.39
CA GLN A 276 13.33 -1.56 10.61
C GLN A 276 13.24 -2.49 11.83
N GLU A 277 12.67 -2.01 12.94
CA GLU A 277 12.52 -2.82 14.15
C GLU A 277 11.53 -3.97 13.94
N LEU A 278 10.39 -3.69 13.28
CA LEU A 278 9.42 -4.73 12.92
C LEU A 278 10.03 -5.83 12.04
N LEU A 279 10.88 -5.46 11.08
CA LEU A 279 11.55 -6.43 10.21
C LEU A 279 12.62 -7.23 10.95
N SER A 280 13.31 -6.61 11.91
CA SER A 280 14.28 -7.30 12.79
C SER A 280 13.58 -8.33 13.68
N GLU A 281 12.43 -7.96 14.27
CA GLU A 281 11.60 -8.88 15.07
C GLU A 281 11.02 -10.03 14.21
N TYR A 282 10.66 -9.75 12.95
CA TYR A 282 10.16 -10.74 12.00
C TYR A 282 11.20 -11.83 11.72
N LEU A 283 12.45 -11.45 11.44
CA LEU A 283 13.56 -12.39 11.24
C LEU A 283 13.78 -13.32 12.43
N GLN A 284 13.63 -12.80 13.65
CA GLN A 284 13.82 -13.58 14.88
C GLN A 284 12.67 -14.56 15.14
N SER A 285 11.48 -14.32 14.60
CA SER A 285 10.33 -15.19 14.75
C SER A 285 10.27 -16.33 13.72
N ASP A 286 11.04 -16.23 12.62
CA ASP A 286 11.17 -17.26 11.58
C ASP A 286 12.34 -18.24 11.84
N LEU A 287 13.14 -18.02 12.92
CA LEU A 287 14.21 -18.90 13.42
C LEU A 287 13.70 -19.74 14.59
#